data_646faf2ec6f8e1cb9d54947fee4841a3
#
_entry.id   646faf2ec6f8e1cb9d54947fee4841a3
#
_cell.length_a   1.000
_cell.length_b   1.000
_cell.length_c   1.000
_cell.angle_alpha   90.00
_cell.angle_beta   90.00
_cell.angle_gamma   90.00
#
_symmetry.space_group_name_H-M   'P 1'
#
loop_
_entity.id
_entity.type
_entity.pdbx_description
1 polymer ?
#
loop_
_entity_poly.entity_id
_entity_poly.type
_entity_poly.pdbx_seq_one_letter_code
_entity_poly.pdbx_strand_id
1 'polypeptide(L)'
;QKGDVQVDHSTAGAQLCTAKGGYYSFLNYCIAGHHAGLPDCGSNTDNGGESTLSGRLKKKVEDYQAYQTEIEVPQLHSAPIDPKAVPNPYFSLSFFMRMIYSCLVDADFLDTEAFMKQGKTERDPGMRIEELYRKLDKYLENEGWLENKKNDTIDGRRSEILRHCIHMGTQKKGMFRLTVPTG
;
A
#
# COMPACT_ATOMS: atom_id res chain seq x y z
N GLN A 1 9.37 7.87 35.52
CA GLN A 1 9.22 7.84 34.04
C GLN A 1 9.76 6.49 33.59
N LYS A 2 8.85 5.49 33.35
CA LYS A 2 9.21 4.28 32.60
C LYS A 2 9.36 4.75 31.16
N GLY A 3 10.57 4.62 30.61
CA GLY A 3 10.79 4.87 29.19
C GLY A 3 9.82 4.05 28.34
N ASP A 4 9.25 4.66 27.30
CA ASP A 4 8.38 3.98 26.36
C ASP A 4 9.15 2.80 25.74
N VAL A 5 8.76 1.59 26.12
CA VAL A 5 9.30 0.38 25.51
C VAL A 5 8.68 0.31 24.11
N GLN A 6 9.48 0.54 23.10
CA GLN A 6 9.04 0.39 21.72
C GLN A 6 8.74 -1.08 21.45
N VAL A 7 7.45 -1.42 21.32
CA VAL A 7 6.98 -2.78 21.04
C VAL A 7 7.09 -3.06 19.54
N ASP A 8 7.83 -4.11 19.16
CA ASP A 8 7.95 -4.55 17.77
C ASP A 8 6.74 -5.42 17.36
N HIS A 9 5.57 -4.78 17.31
CA HIS A 9 4.31 -5.47 16.98
C HIS A 9 4.28 -6.00 15.53
N SER A 10 5.01 -5.39 14.61
CA SER A 10 5.10 -5.84 13.22
C SER A 10 5.80 -7.21 13.13
N THR A 11 6.88 -7.40 13.86
CA THR A 11 7.55 -8.69 13.95
C THR A 11 6.73 -9.71 14.73
N ALA A 12 6.12 -9.33 15.84
CA ALA A 12 5.27 -10.22 16.64
C ALA A 12 4.07 -10.74 15.84
N GLY A 13 3.37 -9.86 15.10
CA GLY A 13 2.26 -10.24 14.24
C GLY A 13 2.67 -11.17 13.08
N ALA A 14 3.85 -10.91 12.48
CA ALA A 14 4.38 -11.79 11.43
C ALA A 14 4.73 -13.19 11.97
N GLN A 15 5.31 -13.28 13.17
CA GLN A 15 5.60 -14.55 13.85
C GLN A 15 4.32 -15.30 14.20
N LEU A 16 3.28 -14.60 14.68
CA LEU A 16 1.97 -15.19 14.95
C LEU A 16 1.36 -15.82 13.68
N CYS A 17 1.36 -15.08 12.58
CA CYS A 17 0.85 -15.58 11.29
C CYS A 17 1.63 -16.80 10.82
N THR A 18 2.95 -16.79 10.98
CA THR A 18 3.81 -17.94 10.64
C THR A 18 3.51 -19.15 11.53
N ALA A 19 3.33 -18.95 12.82
CA ALA A 19 3.00 -20.03 13.77
C ALA A 19 1.62 -20.67 13.47
N LYS A 20 0.63 -19.85 13.03
CA LYS A 20 -0.67 -20.36 12.58
C LYS A 20 -0.58 -21.13 11.27
N GLY A 21 0.37 -20.80 10.41
CA GLY A 21 0.61 -21.49 9.13
C GLY A 21 -0.52 -21.34 8.11
N GLY A 22 -0.52 -22.21 7.09
CA GLY A 22 -1.57 -22.20 6.08
C GLY A 22 -1.75 -20.84 5.38
N TYR A 23 -2.98 -20.37 5.28
CA TYR A 23 -3.31 -19.11 4.59
C TYR A 23 -2.83 -17.86 5.32
N TYR A 24 -2.52 -17.94 6.60
CA TYR A 24 -1.94 -16.81 7.34
C TYR A 24 -0.53 -16.43 6.84
N SER A 25 0.17 -17.35 6.18
CA SER A 25 1.50 -17.07 5.61
C SER A 25 1.48 -15.96 4.55
N PHE A 26 0.33 -15.67 3.92
CA PHE A 26 0.19 -14.53 3.03
C PHE A 26 0.19 -13.18 3.76
N LEU A 27 -0.14 -13.18 5.04
CA LEU A 27 -0.24 -11.96 5.85
C LEU A 27 1.09 -11.58 6.51
N ASN A 28 1.99 -12.54 6.73
CA ASN A 28 3.23 -12.29 7.47
C ASN A 28 4.11 -11.23 6.81
N TYR A 29 4.20 -11.21 5.47
CA TYR A 29 4.91 -10.17 4.72
C TYR A 29 4.31 -8.79 4.91
N CYS A 30 2.99 -8.70 4.79
CA CYS A 30 2.27 -7.44 4.92
C CYS A 30 2.44 -6.87 6.33
N ILE A 31 2.26 -7.73 7.34
CA ILE A 31 2.38 -7.34 8.74
C ILE A 31 3.83 -6.98 9.10
N ALA A 32 4.81 -7.77 8.64
CA ALA A 32 6.21 -7.45 8.88
C ALA A 32 6.61 -6.09 8.28
N GLY A 33 6.01 -5.72 7.15
CA GLY A 33 6.42 -4.58 6.35
C GLY A 33 5.66 -3.27 6.58
N HIS A 34 4.53 -3.25 7.31
CA HIS A 34 3.60 -2.11 7.26
C HIS A 34 4.18 -0.77 7.72
N HIS A 35 5.23 -0.77 8.55
CA HIS A 35 5.93 0.46 8.92
C HIS A 35 7.14 0.81 8.04
N ALA A 36 7.75 -0.16 7.36
CA ALA A 36 9.04 0.02 6.70
C ALA A 36 9.05 -0.35 5.20
N GLY A 37 7.94 -0.81 4.67
CA GLY A 37 7.86 -1.40 3.33
C GLY A 37 7.98 -2.93 3.36
N LEU A 38 7.49 -3.57 2.30
CA LEU A 38 7.57 -5.02 2.16
C LEU A 38 9.04 -5.48 2.18
N PRO A 39 9.45 -6.34 3.12
CA PRO A 39 10.83 -6.79 3.21
C PRO A 39 11.19 -7.76 2.10
N ASP A 40 12.48 -7.94 1.84
CA ASP A 40 12.95 -9.09 1.08
C ASP A 40 12.70 -10.40 1.85
N CYS A 41 12.55 -11.51 1.12
CA CYS A 41 12.32 -12.81 1.74
C CYS A 41 13.45 -13.20 2.68
N GLY A 42 14.67 -12.94 2.26
CA GLY A 42 15.86 -13.41 2.93
C GLY A 42 16.12 -14.91 2.68
N SER A 43 16.97 -15.48 3.51
CA SER A 43 17.38 -16.86 3.42
C SER A 43 17.28 -17.58 4.78
N ASN A 44 17.39 -18.91 4.75
CA ASN A 44 17.40 -19.71 5.97
C ASN A 44 18.64 -19.45 6.85
N THR A 45 19.68 -18.82 6.31
CA THR A 45 20.90 -18.47 7.05
C THR A 45 20.82 -17.13 7.74
N ASP A 46 19.81 -16.29 7.41
CA ASP A 46 19.63 -15.00 8.06
C ASP A 46 19.42 -15.15 9.56
N ASN A 47 19.98 -14.24 10.32
CA ASN A 47 19.81 -14.17 11.78
C ASN A 47 18.76 -13.12 12.18
N GLY A 48 18.37 -13.09 13.46
CA GLY A 48 17.34 -12.20 13.96
C GLY A 48 17.70 -10.70 13.95
N GLY A 49 18.91 -10.32 13.56
CA GLY A 49 19.33 -8.93 13.38
C GLY A 49 19.09 -8.38 11.98
N GLU A 50 18.74 -9.24 11.02
CA GLU A 50 18.53 -8.84 9.64
C GLU A 50 17.10 -8.34 9.38
N SER A 51 16.98 -7.39 8.45
CA SER A 51 15.69 -6.74 8.12
C SER A 51 14.81 -7.56 7.17
N THR A 52 15.29 -8.70 6.69
CA THR A 52 14.53 -9.64 5.86
C THR A 52 13.38 -10.29 6.61
N LEU A 53 12.40 -10.84 5.91
CA LEU A 53 11.33 -11.61 6.57
C LEU A 53 11.89 -12.77 7.37
N SER A 54 12.82 -13.56 6.79
CA SER A 54 13.48 -14.68 7.47
C SER A 54 14.19 -14.26 8.76
N GLY A 55 14.89 -13.13 8.75
CA GLY A 55 15.55 -12.56 9.93
C GLY A 55 14.53 -12.13 10.98
N ARG A 56 13.49 -11.38 10.60
CA ARG A 56 12.44 -10.94 11.52
C ARG A 56 11.71 -12.11 12.18
N LEU A 57 11.43 -13.19 11.45
CA LEU A 57 10.78 -14.36 12.02
C LEU A 57 11.63 -15.08 13.10
N LYS A 58 12.94 -14.89 13.10
CA LYS A 58 13.86 -15.42 14.12
C LYS A 58 14.19 -14.43 15.24
N LYS A 59 13.75 -13.16 15.12
CA LYS A 59 14.00 -12.14 16.11
C LYS A 59 13.28 -12.47 17.41
N LYS A 60 13.96 -12.29 18.56
CA LYS A 60 13.30 -12.36 19.85
C LYS A 60 12.44 -11.11 20.06
N VAL A 61 11.16 -11.32 20.31
CA VAL A 61 10.20 -10.26 20.65
C VAL A 61 9.71 -10.43 22.08
N GLU A 62 9.21 -9.35 22.67
CA GLU A 62 8.56 -9.38 23.98
C GLU A 62 7.26 -10.23 23.91
N ASP A 63 6.80 -10.68 25.07
CA ASP A 63 5.55 -11.44 25.17
C ASP A 63 4.36 -10.57 24.70
N TYR A 64 3.63 -11.07 23.72
CA TYR A 64 2.49 -10.40 23.11
C TYR A 64 1.17 -11.16 23.27
N GLN A 65 1.14 -12.19 24.13
CA GLN A 65 -0.05 -13.05 24.27
C GLN A 65 -1.29 -12.34 24.83
N ALA A 66 -1.12 -11.16 25.42
CA ALA A 66 -2.21 -10.37 25.99
C ALA A 66 -3.33 -10.05 24.98
N TYR A 67 -3.04 -9.97 23.68
CA TYR A 67 -4.04 -9.72 22.64
C TYR A 67 -5.19 -10.73 22.65
N GLN A 68 -4.93 -11.97 23.10
CA GLN A 68 -5.94 -13.05 23.13
C GLN A 68 -7.13 -12.76 24.05
N THR A 69 -6.98 -11.82 24.96
CA THR A 69 -8.07 -11.37 25.84
C THR A 69 -8.95 -10.31 25.20
N GLU A 70 -8.49 -9.69 24.11
CA GLU A 70 -9.15 -8.57 23.45
C GLU A 70 -9.66 -8.94 22.05
N ILE A 71 -8.93 -9.79 21.34
CA ILE A 71 -9.19 -10.08 19.93
C ILE A 71 -9.15 -11.58 19.67
N GLU A 72 -10.20 -12.09 19.03
CA GLU A 72 -10.18 -13.42 18.43
C GLU A 72 -9.67 -13.34 16.98
N VAL A 73 -8.57 -14.06 16.69
CA VAL A 73 -8.04 -14.12 15.33
C VAL A 73 -8.91 -14.99 14.46
N PRO A 74 -9.56 -14.45 13.42
CA PRO A 74 -10.49 -15.20 12.60
C PRO A 74 -9.83 -16.38 11.89
N GLN A 75 -10.56 -17.47 11.70
CA GLN A 75 -10.09 -18.64 10.98
C GLN A 75 -10.10 -18.37 9.46
N LEU A 76 -9.00 -18.67 8.78
CA LEU A 76 -8.90 -18.57 7.33
C LEU A 76 -9.10 -19.94 6.69
N HIS A 77 -10.22 -20.13 5.97
CA HIS A 77 -10.63 -21.41 5.45
C HIS A 77 -10.31 -21.65 3.97
N SER A 78 -9.93 -20.61 3.24
CA SER A 78 -9.65 -20.70 1.80
C SER A 78 -8.46 -19.87 1.39
N ALA A 79 -7.82 -20.27 0.30
CA ALA A 79 -6.80 -19.44 -0.35
C ALA A 79 -7.43 -18.16 -0.90
N PRO A 80 -6.74 -17.01 -0.82
CA PRO A 80 -7.25 -15.75 -1.35
C PRO A 80 -7.36 -15.75 -2.88
N ILE A 81 -6.56 -16.57 -3.56
CA ILE A 81 -6.55 -16.72 -5.01
C ILE A 81 -6.43 -18.21 -5.32
N ASP A 82 -7.29 -18.71 -6.22
CA ASP A 82 -7.09 -20.03 -6.81
C ASP A 82 -6.02 -19.93 -7.91
N PRO A 83 -4.86 -20.58 -7.74
CA PRO A 83 -3.80 -20.52 -8.75
C PRO A 83 -4.20 -21.10 -10.12
N LYS A 84 -5.21 -21.97 -10.16
CA LYS A 84 -5.72 -22.58 -11.39
C LYS A 84 -6.70 -21.68 -12.13
N ALA A 85 -7.30 -20.71 -11.44
CA ALA A 85 -8.29 -19.80 -12.01
C ALA A 85 -7.68 -18.53 -12.63
N VAL A 86 -6.37 -18.31 -12.47
CA VAL A 86 -5.70 -17.09 -12.94
C VAL A 86 -4.58 -17.40 -13.95
N PRO A 87 -4.42 -16.57 -15.00
CA PRO A 87 -3.44 -16.84 -16.07
C PRO A 87 -1.99 -16.81 -15.61
N ASN A 88 -1.66 -16.00 -14.61
CA ASN A 88 -0.33 -15.87 -14.05
C ASN A 88 -0.40 -15.87 -12.52
N PRO A 89 -0.37 -17.03 -11.88
CA PRO A 89 -0.59 -17.15 -10.44
C PRO A 89 0.46 -16.40 -9.60
N TYR A 90 1.71 -16.38 -10.02
CA TYR A 90 2.77 -15.67 -9.27
C TYR A 90 2.57 -14.15 -9.32
N PHE A 91 2.25 -13.61 -10.48
CA PHE A 91 1.93 -12.19 -10.64
C PHE A 91 0.66 -11.83 -9.84
N SER A 92 -0.39 -12.62 -9.98
CA SER A 92 -1.67 -12.40 -9.31
C SER A 92 -1.50 -12.44 -7.79
N LEU A 93 -0.72 -13.38 -7.26
CA LEU A 93 -0.41 -13.46 -5.83
C LEU A 93 0.40 -12.25 -5.36
N SER A 94 1.45 -11.88 -6.10
CA SER A 94 2.26 -10.69 -5.79
C SER A 94 1.42 -9.41 -5.80
N PHE A 95 0.54 -9.25 -6.76
CA PHE A 95 -0.38 -8.12 -6.83
C PHE A 95 -1.36 -8.11 -5.65
N PHE A 96 -1.95 -9.27 -5.35
CA PHE A 96 -2.87 -9.43 -4.22
C PHE A 96 -2.21 -9.08 -2.89
N MET A 97 -0.99 -9.55 -2.64
CA MET A 97 -0.25 -9.21 -1.42
C MET A 97 0.01 -7.71 -1.30
N ARG A 98 0.32 -7.02 -2.42
CA ARG A 98 0.47 -5.56 -2.44
C ARG A 98 -0.84 -4.83 -2.15
N MET A 99 -1.97 -5.37 -2.60
CA MET A 99 -3.29 -4.83 -2.28
C MET A 99 -3.62 -4.98 -0.79
N ILE A 100 -3.39 -6.17 -0.21
CA ILE A 100 -3.56 -6.38 1.24
C ILE A 100 -2.65 -5.43 2.03
N TYR A 101 -1.39 -5.32 1.64
CA TYR A 101 -0.44 -4.40 2.26
C TYR A 101 -0.94 -2.96 2.25
N SER A 102 -1.43 -2.49 1.11
CA SER A 102 -2.01 -1.15 0.97
C SER A 102 -3.22 -0.96 1.89
N CYS A 103 -4.11 -1.94 1.96
CA CYS A 103 -5.26 -1.89 2.87
C CYS A 103 -4.83 -1.88 4.35
N LEU A 104 -3.81 -2.64 4.72
CA LEU A 104 -3.30 -2.68 6.09
C LEU A 104 -2.69 -1.33 6.49
N VAL A 105 -1.85 -0.75 5.62
CA VAL A 105 -1.25 0.57 5.88
C VAL A 105 -2.31 1.66 5.98
N ASP A 106 -3.34 1.62 5.12
CA ASP A 106 -4.45 2.56 5.18
C ASP A 106 -5.24 2.40 6.48
N ALA A 107 -5.55 1.17 6.88
CA ALA A 107 -6.26 0.88 8.14
C ALA A 107 -5.47 1.35 9.37
N ASP A 108 -4.16 1.12 9.42
CA ASP A 108 -3.28 1.57 10.50
C ASP A 108 -3.26 3.11 10.62
N PHE A 109 -3.20 3.79 9.47
CA PHE A 109 -3.31 5.24 9.40
C PHE A 109 -4.65 5.75 9.92
N LEU A 110 -5.74 5.09 9.53
CA LEU A 110 -7.10 5.47 9.90
C LEU A 110 -7.35 5.27 11.40
N ASP A 111 -6.85 4.18 11.95
CA ASP A 111 -6.96 3.87 13.38
C ASP A 111 -6.16 4.89 14.21
N THR A 112 -4.93 5.17 13.81
CA THR A 112 -4.09 6.20 14.43
C THR A 112 -4.75 7.57 14.38
N GLU A 113 -5.33 7.97 13.25
CA GLU A 113 -6.06 9.22 13.11
C GLU A 113 -7.27 9.26 14.03
N ALA A 114 -8.05 8.19 14.08
CA ALA A 114 -9.22 8.09 14.97
C ALA A 114 -8.83 8.20 16.45
N PHE A 115 -7.73 7.55 16.85
CA PHE A 115 -7.19 7.65 18.19
C PHE A 115 -6.75 9.08 18.52
N MET A 116 -5.96 9.72 17.66
CA MET A 116 -5.47 11.08 17.87
C MET A 116 -6.60 12.13 17.93
N LYS A 117 -7.64 11.94 17.13
CA LYS A 117 -8.82 12.82 17.08
C LYS A 117 -9.93 12.41 18.06
N GLN A 118 -9.70 11.45 18.95
CA GLN A 118 -10.68 10.94 19.92
C GLN A 118 -12.01 10.52 19.27
N GLY A 119 -11.93 9.85 18.13
CA GLY A 119 -13.09 9.39 17.37
C GLY A 119 -13.82 10.46 16.57
N LYS A 120 -13.39 11.72 16.61
CA LYS A 120 -14.01 12.85 15.88
C LYS A 120 -13.47 12.99 14.44
N THR A 121 -13.37 11.91 13.72
CA THR A 121 -13.03 11.94 12.30
C THR A 121 -14.31 12.08 11.48
N GLU A 122 -14.73 13.31 11.23
CA GLU A 122 -15.67 13.57 10.16
C GLU A 122 -14.94 13.39 8.83
N ARG A 123 -15.23 12.31 8.14
CA ARG A 123 -14.79 12.14 6.76
C ARG A 123 -15.85 12.77 5.87
N ASP A 124 -15.44 13.77 5.11
CA ASP A 124 -16.21 14.21 3.95
C ASP A 124 -16.50 12.96 3.10
N PRO A 125 -17.78 12.65 2.77
CA PRO A 125 -18.15 11.52 1.93
C PRO A 125 -17.45 11.54 0.56
N GLY A 126 -16.65 12.54 0.34
CA GLY A 126 -15.89 12.73 -0.88
C GLY A 126 -16.74 13.36 -1.98
N MET A 127 -16.04 13.97 -2.90
CA MET A 127 -16.66 14.54 -4.09
C MET A 127 -16.78 13.47 -5.17
N ARG A 128 -17.85 13.48 -5.93
CA ARG A 128 -17.99 12.58 -7.08
C ARG A 128 -16.86 12.81 -8.08
N ILE A 129 -16.41 11.75 -8.72
CA ILE A 129 -15.30 11.83 -9.70
C ILE A 129 -15.58 12.85 -10.79
N GLU A 130 -16.83 12.97 -11.25
CA GLU A 130 -17.22 13.93 -12.26
C GLU A 130 -17.08 15.39 -11.78
N GLU A 131 -17.27 15.62 -10.50
CA GLU A 131 -17.09 16.95 -9.90
C GLU A 131 -15.61 17.28 -9.71
N LEU A 132 -14.82 16.29 -9.29
CA LEU A 132 -13.37 16.42 -9.20
C LEU A 132 -12.77 16.69 -10.57
N TYR A 133 -13.21 15.96 -11.59
CA TYR A 133 -12.78 16.18 -12.97
C TYR A 133 -13.10 17.59 -13.46
N ARG A 134 -14.34 18.07 -13.24
CA ARG A 134 -14.71 19.44 -13.62
C ARG A 134 -13.91 20.53 -12.89
N LYS A 135 -13.57 20.30 -11.62
CA LYS A 135 -12.70 21.21 -10.87
C LYS A 135 -11.29 21.23 -11.41
N LEU A 136 -10.74 20.04 -11.71
CA LEU A 136 -9.41 19.91 -12.31
C LEU A 136 -9.36 20.58 -13.68
N ASP A 137 -10.34 20.31 -14.53
CA ASP A 137 -10.44 20.88 -15.88
C ASP A 137 -10.47 22.39 -15.84
N LYS A 138 -11.35 22.97 -15.01
CA LYS A 138 -11.42 24.42 -14.78
C LYS A 138 -10.12 25.01 -14.22
N TYR A 139 -9.43 24.28 -13.33
CA TYR A 139 -8.14 24.70 -12.80
C TYR A 139 -7.09 24.74 -13.91
N LEU A 140 -7.00 23.70 -14.74
CA LEU A 140 -6.05 23.62 -15.85
C LEU A 140 -6.29 24.71 -16.90
N GLU A 141 -7.56 25.06 -17.17
CA GLU A 141 -7.94 26.18 -18.05
C GLU A 141 -7.52 27.53 -17.45
N ASN A 142 -7.85 27.80 -16.19
CA ASN A 142 -7.55 29.07 -15.52
C ASN A 142 -6.03 29.32 -15.41
N GLU A 143 -5.24 28.27 -15.18
CA GLU A 143 -3.78 28.35 -15.11
C GLU A 143 -3.12 28.36 -16.52
N GLY A 144 -3.89 28.27 -17.58
CA GLY A 144 -3.40 28.25 -18.94
C GLY A 144 -2.56 27.02 -19.29
N TRP A 145 -2.73 25.90 -18.57
CA TRP A 145 -1.99 24.66 -18.83
C TRP A 145 -2.42 23.97 -20.13
N LEU A 146 -3.66 24.21 -20.57
CA LEU A 146 -4.20 23.66 -21.81
C LEU A 146 -4.02 24.56 -23.03
N GLU A 147 -3.46 25.75 -22.87
CA GLU A 147 -3.19 26.67 -23.95
C GLU A 147 -2.15 26.14 -24.94
N ASN A 148 -2.28 26.55 -26.20
CA ASN A 148 -1.27 26.28 -27.25
C ASN A 148 -0.06 27.21 -27.08
N LYS A 149 0.81 26.88 -26.13
CA LYS A 149 2.09 27.56 -25.94
C LYS A 149 3.10 27.10 -27.01
N LYS A 150 4.09 27.94 -27.31
CA LYS A 150 5.15 27.59 -28.27
C LYS A 150 5.90 26.34 -27.81
N ASN A 151 6.02 25.34 -28.68
CA ASN A 151 6.62 24.04 -28.36
C ASN A 151 8.13 24.10 -28.06
N ASP A 152 8.80 25.21 -28.33
CA ASP A 152 10.21 25.45 -28.04
C ASP A 152 10.48 25.86 -26.56
N THR A 153 9.44 26.13 -25.79
CA THR A 153 9.54 26.45 -24.37
C THR A 153 9.27 25.23 -23.48
N ILE A 154 9.81 25.25 -22.26
CA ILE A 154 9.53 24.20 -21.27
C ILE A 154 8.03 24.09 -20.98
N ASP A 155 7.37 25.23 -20.83
CA ASP A 155 5.92 25.27 -20.56
C ASP A 155 5.10 24.77 -21.75
N GLY A 156 5.53 25.06 -22.98
CA GLY A 156 4.90 24.51 -24.18
C GLY A 156 5.00 22.99 -24.22
N ARG A 157 6.17 22.42 -23.93
CA ARG A 157 6.37 20.96 -23.86
C ARG A 157 5.56 20.30 -22.74
N ARG A 158 5.48 20.92 -21.57
CA ARG A 158 4.64 20.45 -20.45
C ARG A 158 3.16 20.42 -20.83
N SER A 159 2.67 21.49 -21.47
CA SER A 159 1.27 21.55 -21.97
C SER A 159 1.00 20.53 -23.05
N GLU A 160 1.95 20.25 -23.94
CA GLU A 160 1.84 19.19 -24.95
C GLU A 160 1.73 17.80 -24.30
N ILE A 161 2.62 17.48 -23.33
CA ILE A 161 2.58 16.23 -22.59
C ILE A 161 1.25 16.06 -21.87
N LEU A 162 0.77 17.10 -21.17
CA LEU A 162 -0.51 17.07 -20.46
C LEU A 162 -1.68 16.77 -21.41
N ARG A 163 -1.76 17.50 -22.54
CA ARG A 163 -2.80 17.24 -23.56
C ARG A 163 -2.74 15.82 -24.11
N HIS A 164 -1.53 15.31 -24.32
CA HIS A 164 -1.34 13.93 -24.78
C HIS A 164 -1.83 12.92 -23.74
N CYS A 165 -1.53 13.13 -22.45
CA CYS A 165 -2.02 12.29 -21.36
C CYS A 165 -3.56 12.30 -21.28
N ILE A 166 -4.18 13.48 -21.37
CA ILE A 166 -5.65 13.62 -21.38
C ILE A 166 -6.26 12.85 -22.57
N HIS A 167 -5.68 13.02 -23.76
CA HIS A 167 -6.13 12.29 -24.95
C HIS A 167 -5.99 10.77 -24.77
N MET A 168 -4.88 10.28 -24.18
CA MET A 168 -4.71 8.85 -23.93
C MET A 168 -5.74 8.31 -22.95
N GLY A 169 -6.26 9.12 -22.02
CA GLY A 169 -7.33 8.76 -21.09
C GLY A 169 -8.67 8.43 -21.79
N THR A 170 -8.88 8.89 -23.04
CA THR A 170 -10.08 8.56 -23.83
C THR A 170 -9.95 7.26 -24.63
N GLN A 171 -8.75 6.65 -24.63
CA GLN A 171 -8.49 5.43 -25.38
C GLN A 171 -9.04 4.20 -24.66
N LYS A 172 -9.05 3.06 -25.36
CA LYS A 172 -9.43 1.78 -24.78
C LYS A 172 -8.59 1.49 -23.55
N LYS A 173 -9.21 0.95 -22.48
CA LYS A 173 -8.52 0.55 -21.25
C LYS A 173 -7.29 -0.31 -21.55
N GLY A 174 -6.17 0.03 -20.94
CA GLY A 174 -4.89 -0.63 -21.14
C GLY A 174 -3.80 -0.05 -20.25
N MET A 175 -2.58 -0.52 -20.49
CA MET A 175 -1.40 0.02 -19.84
C MET A 175 -0.74 1.03 -20.76
N PHE A 176 -0.49 2.23 -20.26
CA PHE A 176 0.17 3.31 -20.97
C PHE A 176 1.52 3.59 -20.31
N ARG A 177 2.54 3.87 -21.14
CA ARG A 177 3.85 4.29 -20.65
C ARG A 177 4.07 5.76 -21.01
N LEU A 178 4.38 6.58 -20.02
CA LEU A 178 4.87 7.93 -20.20
C LEU A 178 6.40 7.93 -20.06
N THR A 179 7.10 8.28 -21.15
CA THR A 179 8.56 8.41 -21.14
C THR A 179 8.92 9.84 -21.49
N VAL A 180 9.38 10.59 -20.52
CA VAL A 180 9.79 11.98 -20.66
C VAL A 180 11.15 12.18 -19.99
N PRO A 181 11.99 13.11 -20.48
CA PRO A 181 13.22 13.47 -19.78
C PRO A 181 12.88 13.99 -18.38
N THR A 182 13.58 13.47 -17.38
CA THR A 182 13.59 14.05 -16.03
C THR A 182 14.72 15.08 -15.99
N GLY A 183 14.35 16.33 -15.78
CA GLY A 183 15.32 17.42 -15.68
C GLY A 183 16.18 17.36 -14.43
#